data_47f9c9c67298466f47bf255305ce51e9
#
_entry.id   47f9c9c67298466f47bf255305ce51e9
#
_cell.length_a   1.000
_cell.length_b   1.000
_cell.length_c   1.000
_cell.angle_alpha   90.00
_cell.angle_beta   90.00
_cell.angle_gamma   90.00
#
_symmetry.space_group_name_H-M   'P 1'
#
loop_
_entity.id
_entity.type
_entity.pdbx_description
1 polymer ?
#
loop_
_entity_poly.entity_id
_entity_poly.type
_entity_poly.pdbx_seq_one_letter_code
_entity_poly.pdbx_strand_id
1 'polypeptide(L)'
;MRTRRAAAIAVVALIPVAGAALFAGLHQAGRSDLRDQLATQVTDILERSTPAEHHDHGHEFGEQAGRVVCAVDPFGFDPPTATTMAQVKWVYARHMCAITGPGAGWAVSVRASGPIAVRLGDPPLVRVPTPGAGYPERVRQLIPQRYQEEAFGEFADQDAIEAARQRFALVTAR
;
A
#
# COMPACT_ATOMS: atom_id res chain seq x y z
N MET A 1 -60.90 -29.61 39.10
CA MET A 1 -60.12 -28.36 38.96
C MET A 1 -58.88 -28.66 38.13
N ARG A 2 -58.83 -28.19 36.88
CA ARG A 2 -57.67 -28.36 35.94
C ARG A 2 -56.95 -27.03 35.79
N THR A 3 -55.78 -26.91 36.36
CA THR A 3 -54.90 -25.76 36.24
C THR A 3 -54.16 -25.82 34.88
N ARG A 4 -54.50 -24.92 34.00
CA ARG A 4 -53.73 -24.67 32.73
C ARG A 4 -52.50 -23.89 33.07
N ARG A 5 -51.31 -24.49 32.87
CA ARG A 5 -50.06 -23.81 32.89
C ARG A 5 -49.84 -23.18 31.51
N ALA A 6 -49.80 -21.86 31.46
CA ALA A 6 -49.40 -21.11 30.28
C ALA A 6 -47.86 -21.18 30.14
N ALA A 7 -47.38 -21.73 29.03
CA ALA A 7 -45.97 -21.67 28.67
C ALA A 7 -45.70 -20.32 28.00
N ALA A 8 -44.91 -19.48 28.65
CA ALA A 8 -44.40 -18.27 28.05
C ALA A 8 -43.26 -18.63 27.10
N ILE A 9 -43.44 -18.37 25.81
CA ILE A 9 -42.40 -18.52 24.79
C ILE A 9 -41.56 -17.26 24.85
N ALA A 10 -40.31 -17.36 25.31
CA ALA A 10 -39.34 -16.30 25.22
C ALA A 10 -38.79 -16.27 23.78
N VAL A 11 -39.26 -15.33 22.97
CA VAL A 11 -38.63 -15.00 21.68
C VAL A 11 -37.40 -14.14 21.98
N VAL A 12 -36.23 -14.77 22.06
CA VAL A 12 -34.96 -14.08 22.18
C VAL A 12 -34.60 -13.50 20.82
N ALA A 13 -34.50 -12.19 20.74
CA ALA A 13 -34.12 -11.45 19.55
C ALA A 13 -32.67 -11.74 19.14
N LEU A 14 -32.49 -12.57 18.10
CA LEU A 14 -31.19 -12.89 17.48
C LEU A 14 -30.81 -11.95 16.30
N ILE A 15 -31.51 -10.81 16.12
CA ILE A 15 -31.41 -9.97 14.92
C ILE A 15 -30.25 -8.97 14.91
N PRO A 16 -29.65 -8.46 16.00
CA PRO A 16 -28.60 -7.45 15.85
C PRO A 16 -27.22 -7.97 15.49
N VAL A 17 -26.91 -9.26 15.73
CA VAL A 17 -25.56 -9.81 15.52
C VAL A 17 -25.27 -10.07 14.03
N ALA A 18 -26.25 -10.54 13.27
CA ALA A 18 -26.10 -10.80 11.84
C ALA A 18 -25.91 -9.50 11.01
N GLY A 19 -26.59 -8.41 11.39
CA GLY A 19 -26.46 -7.13 10.73
C GLY A 19 -25.07 -6.49 10.93
N ALA A 20 -24.50 -6.60 12.12
CA ALA A 20 -23.18 -6.07 12.43
C ALA A 20 -22.06 -6.83 11.68
N ALA A 21 -22.17 -8.15 11.54
CA ALA A 21 -21.20 -8.96 10.81
C ALA A 21 -21.22 -8.68 9.30
N LEU A 22 -22.40 -8.50 8.71
CA LEU A 22 -22.55 -8.11 7.30
C LEU A 22 -22.00 -6.71 7.03
N PHE A 23 -22.27 -5.76 7.93
CA PHE A 23 -21.78 -4.38 7.78
C PHE A 23 -20.25 -4.30 7.90
N ALA A 24 -19.65 -5.06 8.83
CA ALA A 24 -18.21 -5.17 8.97
C ALA A 24 -17.55 -5.81 7.73
N GLY A 25 -18.16 -6.87 7.18
CA GLY A 25 -17.66 -7.53 5.97
C GLY A 25 -17.66 -6.62 4.73
N LEU A 26 -18.73 -5.85 4.51
CA LEU A 26 -18.82 -4.91 3.40
C LEU A 26 -17.83 -3.74 3.55
N HIS A 27 -17.61 -3.29 4.79
CA HIS A 27 -16.64 -2.22 5.07
C HIS A 27 -15.20 -2.68 4.85
N GLN A 28 -14.90 -3.92 5.16
CA GLN A 28 -13.57 -4.51 4.96
C GLN A 28 -13.28 -4.77 3.48
N ALA A 29 -14.26 -5.27 2.71
CA ALA A 29 -14.15 -5.43 1.27
C ALA A 29 -13.91 -4.09 0.55
N GLY A 30 -14.64 -3.03 0.90
CA GLY A 30 -14.43 -1.71 0.32
C GLY A 30 -13.07 -1.09 0.65
N ARG A 31 -12.48 -1.44 1.80
CA ARG A 31 -11.12 -0.97 2.16
C ARG A 31 -10.01 -1.75 1.45
N SER A 32 -10.19 -3.05 1.17
CA SER A 32 -9.25 -3.81 0.34
C SER A 32 -9.25 -3.27 -1.08
N ASP A 33 -10.42 -3.08 -1.70
CA ASP A 33 -10.54 -2.51 -3.04
C ASP A 33 -9.88 -1.12 -3.16
N LEU A 34 -10.02 -0.26 -2.13
CA LEU A 34 -9.36 1.04 -2.13
C LEU A 34 -7.84 0.90 -2.02
N ARG A 35 -7.32 -0.04 -1.22
CA ARG A 35 -5.88 -0.29 -1.11
C ARG A 35 -5.29 -0.78 -2.43
N ASP A 36 -5.97 -1.67 -3.13
CA ASP A 36 -5.54 -2.20 -4.43
C ASP A 36 -5.50 -1.09 -5.50
N GLN A 37 -6.49 -0.19 -5.49
CA GLN A 37 -6.49 1.00 -6.35
C GLN A 37 -5.34 1.95 -6.00
N LEU A 38 -5.05 2.15 -4.72
CA LEU A 38 -3.93 2.97 -4.27
C LEU A 38 -2.58 2.34 -4.62
N ALA A 39 -2.43 1.01 -4.49
CA ALA A 39 -1.24 0.29 -4.92
C ALA A 39 -0.98 0.51 -6.42
N THR A 40 -2.01 0.34 -7.25
CA THR A 40 -1.93 0.57 -8.69
C THR A 40 -1.54 2.02 -9.01
N GLN A 41 -2.20 2.99 -8.40
CA GLN A 41 -1.93 4.42 -8.64
C GLN A 41 -0.50 4.81 -8.24
N VAL A 42 -0.02 4.35 -7.08
CA VAL A 42 1.34 4.65 -6.61
C VAL A 42 2.37 3.93 -7.48
N THR A 43 2.13 2.68 -7.88
CA THR A 43 2.98 1.96 -8.84
C THR A 43 3.12 2.75 -10.14
N ASP A 44 2.02 3.20 -10.70
CA ASP A 44 1.97 4.01 -11.91
C ASP A 44 2.75 5.34 -11.78
N ILE A 45 2.67 6.00 -10.63
CA ILE A 45 3.44 7.21 -10.35
C ILE A 45 4.94 6.90 -10.36
N LEU A 46 5.36 5.87 -9.62
CA LEU A 46 6.77 5.50 -9.52
C LEU A 46 7.35 5.00 -10.86
N GLU A 47 6.63 4.15 -11.60
CA GLU A 47 7.12 3.59 -12.86
C GLU A 47 7.15 4.61 -14.02
N ARG A 48 6.37 5.71 -13.93
CA ARG A 48 6.39 6.81 -14.91
C ARG A 48 7.42 7.88 -14.58
N SER A 49 7.91 7.94 -13.34
CA SER A 49 8.92 8.92 -12.94
C SER A 49 10.23 8.69 -13.69
N THR A 50 10.84 9.79 -14.13
CA THR A 50 12.16 9.76 -14.76
C THR A 50 13.26 9.47 -13.73
N PRO A 51 14.46 9.04 -14.11
CA PRO A 51 15.58 8.88 -13.19
C PRO A 51 15.91 10.15 -12.39
N ALA A 52 15.76 11.34 -13.00
CA ALA A 52 15.96 12.61 -12.31
C ALA A 52 14.90 12.85 -11.22
N GLU A 53 13.61 12.59 -11.52
CA GLU A 53 12.54 12.69 -10.54
C GLU A 53 12.72 11.68 -9.42
N HIS A 54 13.20 10.46 -9.71
CA HIS A 54 13.53 9.49 -8.69
C HIS A 54 14.65 9.98 -7.76
N HIS A 55 15.67 10.65 -8.31
CA HIS A 55 16.72 11.27 -7.50
C HIS A 55 16.15 12.40 -6.62
N ASP A 56 15.29 13.25 -7.16
CA ASP A 56 14.61 14.32 -6.42
C ASP A 56 13.71 13.77 -5.30
N HIS A 57 13.15 12.56 -5.49
CA HIS A 57 12.37 11.86 -4.47
C HIS A 57 13.24 11.24 -3.37
N GLY A 58 14.56 11.17 -3.54
CA GLY A 58 15.51 10.55 -2.63
C GLY A 58 15.86 9.10 -2.97
N HIS A 59 15.54 8.63 -4.19
CA HIS A 59 15.98 7.33 -4.70
C HIS A 59 17.34 7.46 -5.40
N GLU A 60 18.31 6.68 -5.01
CA GLU A 60 19.63 6.63 -5.66
C GLU A 60 19.67 5.53 -6.72
N PHE A 61 19.05 5.74 -7.87
CA PHE A 61 19.08 4.78 -8.97
C PHE A 61 20.36 4.84 -9.82
N GLY A 62 21.22 5.84 -9.64
CA GLY A 62 22.38 6.08 -10.48
C GLY A 62 22.00 6.53 -11.90
N GLU A 63 22.99 6.62 -12.78
CA GLU A 63 22.80 7.03 -14.18
C GLU A 63 22.34 5.91 -15.12
N GLN A 64 21.72 4.85 -14.58
CA GLN A 64 21.34 3.69 -15.38
C GLN A 64 20.13 4.00 -16.26
N ALA A 65 20.32 3.85 -17.57
CA ALA A 65 19.24 3.90 -18.54
C ALA A 65 18.46 2.57 -18.50
N GLY A 66 17.33 2.57 -17.83
CA GLY A 66 16.42 1.40 -17.74
C GLY A 66 15.04 1.83 -17.32
N ARG A 67 14.07 0.94 -17.50
CA ARG A 67 12.71 1.17 -16.98
C ARG A 67 12.66 0.79 -15.50
N VAL A 68 11.98 1.59 -14.72
CA VAL A 68 11.70 1.27 -13.33
C VAL A 68 10.48 0.35 -13.27
N VAL A 69 10.56 -0.70 -12.46
CA VAL A 69 9.45 -1.62 -12.16
C VAL A 69 9.35 -1.71 -10.64
N CYS A 70 8.16 -1.48 -10.10
CA CYS A 70 7.95 -1.38 -8.66
C CYS A 70 6.88 -2.36 -8.16
N ALA A 71 7.10 -2.93 -6.97
CA ALA A 71 6.06 -3.47 -6.11
C ALA A 71 5.69 -2.40 -5.08
N VAL A 72 4.41 -2.25 -4.79
CA VAL A 72 3.88 -1.28 -3.82
C VAL A 72 2.85 -1.95 -2.92
N ASP A 73 3.01 -1.77 -1.61
CA ASP A 73 2.13 -2.29 -0.57
C ASP A 73 1.64 -1.13 0.32
N PRO A 74 0.45 -0.56 0.06
CA PRO A 74 -0.11 0.51 0.86
C PRO A 74 -0.52 0.01 2.25
N PHE A 75 0.03 0.62 3.30
CA PHE A 75 -0.35 0.32 4.68
C PHE A 75 -1.22 1.42 5.32
N GLY A 76 -1.28 2.60 4.72
CA GLY A 76 -2.08 3.70 5.24
C GLY A 76 -2.39 4.78 4.22
N PHE A 77 -3.39 5.61 4.53
CA PHE A 77 -3.73 6.78 3.73
C PHE A 77 -4.38 7.88 4.58
N ASP A 78 -4.41 9.09 4.04
CA ASP A 78 -4.97 10.26 4.71
C ASP A 78 -5.95 11.02 3.80
N PRO A 79 -7.16 11.38 4.31
CA PRO A 79 -7.69 11.09 5.64
C PRO A 79 -8.02 9.59 5.84
N PRO A 80 -7.89 9.04 7.06
CA PRO A 80 -8.10 7.62 7.33
C PRO A 80 -9.57 7.17 7.18
N THR A 81 -10.47 8.12 7.08
CA THR A 81 -11.91 7.92 6.83
C THR A 81 -12.28 7.88 5.35
N ALA A 82 -11.30 8.08 4.44
CA ALA A 82 -11.55 7.99 3.00
C ALA A 82 -12.07 6.59 2.62
N THR A 83 -13.06 6.58 1.74
CA THR A 83 -13.69 5.37 1.19
C THR A 83 -13.58 5.31 -0.34
N THR A 84 -13.05 6.35 -0.96
CA THR A 84 -12.83 6.45 -2.41
C THR A 84 -11.49 7.10 -2.71
N MET A 85 -10.92 6.81 -3.88
CA MET A 85 -9.67 7.41 -4.38
C MET A 85 -9.69 8.95 -4.34
N ALA A 86 -10.80 9.57 -4.72
CA ALA A 86 -10.94 11.03 -4.78
C ALA A 86 -10.82 11.73 -3.41
N GLN A 87 -11.05 11.01 -2.33
CA GLN A 87 -10.93 11.52 -0.96
C GLN A 87 -9.50 11.40 -0.41
N VAL A 88 -8.67 10.53 -0.99
CA VAL A 88 -7.30 10.28 -0.50
C VAL A 88 -6.38 11.40 -0.97
N LYS A 89 -5.67 12.00 -0.02
CA LYS A 89 -4.66 13.04 -0.26
C LYS A 89 -3.25 12.49 -0.19
N TRP A 90 -3.00 11.62 0.78
CA TRP A 90 -1.71 10.97 1.00
C TRP A 90 -1.87 9.47 1.07
N VAL A 91 -0.93 8.75 0.48
CA VAL A 91 -0.76 7.31 0.60
C VAL A 91 0.56 7.04 1.29
N TYR A 92 0.55 6.14 2.27
CA TYR A 92 1.73 5.63 2.95
C TYR A 92 1.88 4.17 2.57
N ALA A 93 3.00 3.83 1.95
CA ALA A 93 3.21 2.51 1.39
C ALA A 93 4.65 2.04 1.61
N ARG A 94 4.85 0.74 1.56
CA ARG A 94 6.16 0.16 1.27
C ARG A 94 6.32 0.03 -0.23
N HIS A 95 7.52 0.23 -0.71
CA HIS A 95 7.85 0.03 -2.11
C HIS A 95 9.12 -0.78 -2.24
N MET A 96 9.25 -1.44 -3.38
CA MET A 96 10.45 -2.10 -3.83
C MET A 96 10.57 -1.88 -5.33
N CYS A 97 11.55 -1.12 -5.77
CA CYS A 97 11.74 -0.76 -7.16
C CYS A 97 13.06 -1.29 -7.71
N ALA A 98 13.00 -1.88 -8.90
CA ALA A 98 14.14 -2.37 -9.66
C ALA A 98 14.27 -1.64 -10.99
N ILE A 99 15.51 -1.49 -11.48
CA ILE A 99 15.79 -0.93 -12.80
C ILE A 99 16.11 -2.06 -13.76
N THR A 100 15.42 -2.09 -14.89
CA THR A 100 15.67 -3.09 -15.94
C THR A 100 17.01 -2.84 -16.62
N GLY A 101 17.71 -3.93 -16.97
CA GLY A 101 18.98 -3.85 -17.67
C GLY A 101 19.31 -5.18 -18.36
N PRO A 102 20.22 -5.22 -19.34
CA PRO A 102 20.58 -6.42 -20.07
C PRO A 102 21.09 -7.51 -19.13
N GLY A 103 20.47 -8.69 -19.18
CA GLY A 103 20.89 -9.88 -18.41
C GLY A 103 20.69 -9.80 -16.90
N ALA A 104 20.06 -8.73 -16.41
CA ALA A 104 19.80 -8.55 -14.98
C ALA A 104 18.52 -9.28 -14.54
N GLY A 105 18.58 -10.00 -13.41
CA GLY A 105 17.42 -10.57 -12.74
C GLY A 105 16.85 -9.59 -11.69
N TRP A 106 15.60 -9.74 -11.33
CA TRP A 106 14.91 -8.89 -10.34
C TRP A 106 15.74 -8.68 -9.05
N ALA A 107 16.17 -9.77 -8.40
CA ALA A 107 16.81 -9.69 -7.09
C ALA A 107 18.10 -8.84 -7.06
N VAL A 108 18.84 -8.82 -8.16
CA VAL A 108 20.09 -8.03 -8.29
C VAL A 108 19.83 -6.63 -8.86
N SER A 109 18.61 -6.35 -9.28
CA SER A 109 18.22 -5.08 -9.91
C SER A 109 17.44 -4.16 -8.98
N VAL A 110 17.03 -4.63 -7.79
CA VAL A 110 16.39 -3.78 -6.78
C VAL A 110 17.39 -2.72 -6.32
N ARG A 111 16.97 -1.44 -6.39
CA ARG A 111 17.78 -0.27 -6.02
C ARG A 111 17.18 0.55 -4.91
N ALA A 112 15.85 0.49 -4.75
CA ALA A 112 15.15 1.22 -3.71
C ALA A 112 14.11 0.33 -3.05
N SER A 113 14.06 0.37 -1.71
CA SER A 113 13.02 -0.29 -0.92
C SER A 113 12.84 0.44 0.40
N GLY A 114 11.64 0.38 0.95
CA GLY A 114 11.31 0.96 2.25
C GLY A 114 9.97 1.70 2.25
N PRO A 115 9.67 2.44 3.33
CA PRO A 115 8.46 3.25 3.41
C PRO A 115 8.57 4.50 2.55
N ILE A 116 7.43 4.89 1.96
CA ILE A 116 7.25 6.14 1.22
C ILE A 116 5.97 6.83 1.62
N ALA A 117 5.92 8.15 1.39
CA ALA A 117 4.69 8.92 1.42
C ALA A 117 4.46 9.56 0.06
N VAL A 118 3.29 9.33 -0.52
CA VAL A 118 2.90 9.86 -1.83
C VAL A 118 1.69 10.75 -1.68
N ARG A 119 1.83 12.03 -2.00
CA ARG A 119 0.69 12.93 -2.14
C ARG A 119 0.10 12.76 -3.53
N LEU A 120 -1.17 12.37 -3.56
CA LEU A 120 -1.92 12.29 -4.81
C LEU A 120 -2.30 13.71 -5.27
N GLY A 121 -2.17 13.96 -6.57
CA GLY A 121 -2.45 15.26 -7.19
C GLY A 121 -1.75 15.37 -8.53
N ASP A 122 -1.85 16.53 -9.15
CA ASP A 122 -1.18 16.84 -10.41
C ASP A 122 -0.36 18.15 -10.24
N PRO A 123 0.97 18.07 -10.19
CA PRO A 123 1.79 16.86 -10.18
C PRO A 123 1.73 16.11 -8.83
N PRO A 124 1.95 14.78 -8.83
CA PRO A 124 2.10 14.01 -7.61
C PRO A 124 3.40 14.39 -6.88
N LEU A 125 3.45 14.15 -5.56
CA LEU A 125 4.67 14.37 -4.78
C LEU A 125 5.05 13.09 -4.05
N VAL A 126 6.19 12.52 -4.38
CA VAL A 126 6.77 11.36 -3.69
C VAL A 126 7.81 11.84 -2.68
N ARG A 127 7.83 11.24 -1.49
CA ARG A 127 8.83 11.48 -0.46
C ARG A 127 9.34 10.16 0.09
N VAL A 128 10.67 10.04 0.14
CA VAL A 128 11.39 8.88 0.64
C VAL A 128 12.26 9.33 1.80
N PRO A 129 12.33 8.59 2.93
CA PRO A 129 13.28 8.91 3.98
C PRO A 129 14.70 8.67 3.47
N THR A 130 15.55 9.68 3.54
CA THR A 130 16.96 9.56 3.15
C THR A 130 17.65 8.46 3.95
N PRO A 131 18.41 7.54 3.36
CA PRO A 131 19.12 6.48 4.05
C PRO A 131 20.25 7.02 4.96
N GLY A 132 20.83 6.13 5.78
CA GLY A 132 21.97 6.44 6.65
C GLY A 132 21.60 6.81 8.10
N ALA A 133 22.54 7.39 8.82
CA ALA A 133 22.37 7.71 10.25
C ALA A 133 21.13 8.59 10.48
N GLY A 134 20.32 8.26 11.51
CA GLY A 134 19.05 8.95 11.79
C GLY A 134 17.88 8.56 10.87
N TYR A 135 17.99 7.45 10.12
CA TYR A 135 16.91 6.96 9.27
C TYR A 135 15.59 6.72 10.02
N PRO A 136 15.56 6.10 11.23
CA PRO A 136 14.32 5.88 11.94
C PRO A 136 13.59 7.19 12.30
N GLU A 137 14.31 8.24 12.63
CA GLU A 137 13.74 9.55 12.94
C GLU A 137 13.11 10.19 11.70
N ARG A 138 13.75 10.07 10.54
CA ARG A 138 13.19 10.56 9.26
C ARG A 138 11.94 9.79 8.84
N VAL A 139 11.90 8.47 9.07
CA VAL A 139 10.68 7.68 8.89
C VAL A 139 9.56 8.21 9.79
N ARG A 140 9.83 8.45 11.09
CA ARG A 140 8.83 8.97 12.02
C ARG A 140 8.36 10.39 11.68
N GLN A 141 9.22 11.22 11.10
CA GLN A 141 8.85 12.55 10.63
C GLN A 141 7.97 12.51 9.38
N LEU A 142 8.19 11.53 8.51
CA LEU A 142 7.47 11.37 7.25
C LEU A 142 6.12 10.66 7.42
N ILE A 143 6.09 9.63 8.26
CA ILE A 143 4.95 8.73 8.41
C ILE A 143 4.17 9.08 9.69
N PRO A 144 2.85 9.30 9.61
CA PRO A 144 2.03 9.55 10.80
C PRO A 144 2.15 8.44 11.84
N GLN A 145 2.12 8.81 13.12
CA GLN A 145 2.35 7.90 14.25
C GLN A 145 1.50 6.62 14.16
N ARG A 146 0.25 6.71 13.71
CA ARG A 146 -0.68 5.57 13.56
C ARG A 146 -0.27 4.52 12.54
N TYR A 147 0.74 4.81 11.69
CA TYR A 147 1.23 3.93 10.65
C TYR A 147 2.73 3.61 10.77
N GLN A 148 3.37 4.01 11.88
CA GLN A 148 4.81 3.83 12.04
C GLN A 148 5.19 2.37 12.28
N GLU A 149 4.31 1.58 12.89
CA GLU A 149 4.54 0.16 13.09
C GLU A 149 4.67 -0.55 11.74
N GLU A 150 3.72 -0.32 10.83
CA GLU A 150 3.75 -0.88 9.48
C GLU A 150 4.92 -0.33 8.67
N ALA A 151 5.28 0.94 8.85
CA ALA A 151 6.41 1.54 8.15
C ALA A 151 7.75 0.88 8.52
N PHE A 152 7.91 0.40 9.73
CA PHE A 152 9.09 -0.35 10.19
C PHE A 152 8.98 -1.87 10.00
N GLY A 153 7.80 -2.37 9.64
CA GLY A 153 7.55 -3.77 9.37
C GLY A 153 8.21 -4.28 8.08
N GLU A 154 7.84 -5.46 7.62
CA GLU A 154 8.27 -6.03 6.34
C GLU A 154 7.26 -5.71 5.22
N PHE A 155 7.63 -5.98 3.98
CA PHE A 155 6.73 -5.90 2.83
C PHE A 155 5.73 -7.07 2.95
N ALA A 156 4.46 -6.77 3.20
CA ALA A 156 3.47 -7.80 3.51
C ALA A 156 2.89 -8.49 2.27
N ASP A 157 2.68 -7.74 1.19
CA ASP A 157 2.08 -8.22 -0.06
C ASP A 157 3.11 -8.94 -0.95
N GLN A 158 3.28 -10.24 -0.75
CA GLN A 158 4.18 -11.06 -1.56
C GLN A 158 3.69 -11.23 -3.02
N ASP A 159 2.38 -11.15 -3.26
CA ASP A 159 1.80 -11.24 -4.60
C ASP A 159 2.15 -10.00 -5.42
N ALA A 160 2.19 -8.82 -4.80
CA ALA A 160 2.67 -7.60 -5.44
C ALA A 160 4.15 -7.70 -5.86
N ILE A 161 5.01 -8.32 -5.05
CA ILE A 161 6.41 -8.57 -5.42
C ILE A 161 6.49 -9.53 -6.61
N GLU A 162 5.72 -10.61 -6.59
CA GLU A 162 5.73 -11.60 -7.68
C GLU A 162 5.20 -11.00 -8.98
N ALA A 163 4.13 -10.22 -8.92
CA ALA A 163 3.61 -9.49 -10.08
C ALA A 163 4.65 -8.49 -10.65
N ALA A 164 5.40 -7.81 -9.80
CA ALA A 164 6.49 -6.93 -10.23
C ALA A 164 7.62 -7.71 -10.89
N ARG A 165 8.02 -8.87 -10.36
CA ARG A 165 9.02 -9.77 -10.99
C ARG A 165 8.61 -10.20 -12.38
N GLN A 166 7.34 -10.57 -12.57
CA GLN A 166 6.81 -10.98 -13.87
C GLN A 166 6.85 -9.81 -14.86
N ARG A 167 6.42 -8.60 -14.45
CA ARG A 167 6.52 -7.40 -15.30
C ARG A 167 7.98 -7.08 -15.64
N PHE A 168 8.90 -7.18 -14.68
CA PHE A 168 10.32 -6.97 -14.89
C PHE A 168 10.89 -7.93 -15.94
N ALA A 169 10.58 -9.24 -15.84
CA ALA A 169 11.02 -10.24 -16.80
C ALA A 169 10.50 -9.96 -18.22
N LEU A 170 9.24 -9.53 -18.36
CA LEU A 170 8.66 -9.18 -19.66
C LEU A 170 9.31 -7.95 -20.31
N VAL A 171 9.78 -7.01 -19.50
CA VAL A 171 10.44 -5.79 -20.00
C VAL A 171 11.89 -6.06 -20.39
N THR A 172 12.59 -6.93 -19.65
CA THR A 172 14.00 -7.29 -19.93
C THR A 172 14.17 -8.27 -21.09
N ALA A 173 13.13 -9.01 -21.46
CA ALA A 173 13.15 -9.94 -22.58
C ALA A 173 12.97 -9.28 -23.96
N ARG A 174 12.72 -7.99 -24.03
CA ARG A 174 12.55 -7.19 -25.26
C ARG A 174 13.81 -6.46 -25.64
#